data_8fd07127d404c35aaf80400c3dd7eae6
#
_entry.id   8fd07127d404c35aaf80400c3dd7eae6
#
_cell.length_a   1.000
_cell.length_b   1.000
_cell.length_c   1.000
_cell.angle_alpha   90.00
_cell.angle_beta   90.00
_cell.angle_gamma   90.00
#
_symmetry.space_group_name_H-M   'P 1'
#
loop_
_entity.id
_entity.type
_entity.pdbx_description
1 polymer ?
#
loop_
_entity_poly.entity_id
_entity_poly.type
_entity_poly.pdbx_seq_one_letter_code
_entity_poly.pdbx_strand_id
1 'polypeptide(L)'
;MPTPSAKMLVMVSEQFACIRIIGRANFTSSVDFKTLVDELRQKGCECFVLDLSECLLMDSTFLGVLAGLGLKLSSRNGDQARHGVELFNPSARITELLETLGVVHLFKITQGSSSPAAPTGAVERTSADPSKAELTRTCIEAHQTLMDISPANAARFKDVAQFLAEGVKKSKTE
;
A
#
# COMPACT_ATOMS: atom_id res chain seq x y z
N MET A 1 13.02 -15.82 -14.03
CA MET A 1 13.00 -15.60 -12.58
C MET A 1 11.89 -14.64 -12.24
N PRO A 2 10.92 -15.03 -11.43
CA PRO A 2 9.95 -14.05 -10.95
C PRO A 2 10.66 -12.99 -10.13
N THR A 3 10.27 -11.75 -10.32
CA THR A 3 10.82 -10.64 -9.54
C THR A 3 10.45 -10.86 -8.08
N PRO A 4 11.41 -10.91 -7.15
CA PRO A 4 11.06 -11.15 -5.76
C PRO A 4 10.16 -10.05 -5.20
N SER A 5 9.10 -10.47 -4.54
CA SER A 5 8.20 -9.58 -3.81
C SER A 5 8.94 -8.88 -2.66
N ALA A 6 8.39 -7.76 -2.22
CA ALA A 6 8.90 -7.08 -1.05
C ALA A 6 8.79 -7.97 0.18
N LYS A 7 9.79 -7.90 1.03
CA LYS A 7 9.79 -8.50 2.34
C LYS A 7 9.16 -7.50 3.32
N MET A 8 8.27 -7.96 4.19
CA MET A 8 7.62 -7.11 5.17
C MET A 8 7.93 -7.58 6.58
N LEU A 9 8.48 -6.67 7.39
CA LEU A 9 8.73 -6.89 8.81
C LEU A 9 7.71 -6.08 9.61
N VAL A 10 6.98 -6.75 10.49
CA VAL A 10 5.85 -6.16 11.21
C VAL A 10 6.14 -6.11 12.70
N MET A 11 5.92 -4.95 13.30
CA MET A 11 5.94 -4.78 14.75
C MET A 11 4.62 -4.12 15.17
N VAL A 12 3.95 -4.73 16.14
CA VAL A 12 2.65 -4.24 16.61
C VAL A 12 2.74 -3.86 18.10
N SER A 13 2.17 -2.72 18.46
CA SER A 13 2.07 -2.24 19.83
C SER A 13 0.70 -1.59 20.00
N GLU A 14 -0.13 -2.12 20.89
CA GLU A 14 -1.49 -1.62 21.19
C GLU A 14 -2.29 -1.25 19.92
N GLN A 15 -2.40 0.05 19.61
CA GLN A 15 -3.15 0.55 18.45
C GLN A 15 -2.24 0.98 17.29
N PHE A 16 -0.96 0.68 17.38
CA PHE A 16 0.07 1.15 16.47
C PHE A 16 0.75 -0.06 15.80
N ALA A 17 0.93 0.02 14.50
CA ALA A 17 1.67 -0.99 13.75
C ALA A 17 2.76 -0.31 12.92
N CYS A 18 3.97 -0.86 12.95
CA CYS A 18 5.05 -0.45 12.08
C CYS A 18 5.37 -1.57 11.11
N ILE A 19 5.39 -1.26 9.83
CA ILE A 19 5.68 -2.21 8.77
C ILE A 19 6.88 -1.71 7.99
N ARG A 20 7.99 -2.46 8.06
CA ARG A 20 9.17 -2.16 7.23
C ARG A 20 9.03 -2.93 5.92
N ILE A 21 9.14 -2.22 4.81
CA ILE A 21 9.05 -2.79 3.47
C ILE A 21 10.45 -2.78 2.86
N ILE A 22 10.95 -3.96 2.53
CA ILE A 22 12.30 -4.17 2.01
C ILE A 22 12.20 -4.69 0.58
N GLY A 23 12.84 -4.01 -0.36
CA GLY A 23 12.87 -4.42 -1.76
C GLY A 23 11.83 -3.73 -2.62
N ARG A 24 11.17 -4.48 -3.48
CA ARG A 24 10.25 -3.94 -4.49
C ARG A 24 8.80 -4.14 -4.08
N ALA A 25 8.12 -3.04 -3.74
CA ALA A 25 6.71 -3.04 -3.41
C ALA A 25 5.89 -3.05 -4.72
N ASN A 26 5.69 -4.23 -5.27
CA ASN A 26 5.02 -4.45 -6.56
C ASN A 26 3.60 -5.01 -6.37
N PHE A 27 2.92 -5.26 -7.49
CA PHE A 27 1.54 -5.77 -7.48
C PHE A 27 1.41 -7.12 -6.76
N THR A 28 2.43 -7.96 -6.79
CA THR A 28 2.42 -9.26 -6.09
C THR A 28 2.39 -9.06 -4.57
N SER A 29 3.23 -8.16 -4.06
CA SER A 29 3.28 -7.87 -2.61
C SER A 29 2.08 -7.04 -2.14
N SER A 30 1.35 -6.39 -3.05
CA SER A 30 0.20 -5.57 -2.69
C SER A 30 -0.94 -6.38 -2.05
N VAL A 31 -1.14 -7.62 -2.47
CA VAL A 31 -2.15 -8.52 -1.88
C VAL A 31 -1.78 -8.87 -0.44
N ASP A 32 -0.52 -9.23 -0.21
CA ASP A 32 -0.02 -9.53 1.14
C ASP A 32 -0.12 -8.31 2.05
N PHE A 33 0.22 -7.14 1.53
CA PHE A 33 0.12 -5.89 2.28
C PHE A 33 -1.33 -5.58 2.65
N LYS A 34 -2.25 -5.71 1.71
CA LYS A 34 -3.68 -5.49 1.95
C LYS A 34 -4.22 -6.43 3.03
N THR A 35 -3.89 -7.72 2.93
CA THR A 35 -4.31 -8.73 3.90
C THR A 35 -3.77 -8.41 5.29
N LEU A 36 -2.48 -8.09 5.37
CA LEU A 36 -1.81 -7.74 6.63
C LEU A 36 -2.49 -6.52 7.29
N VAL A 37 -2.71 -5.47 6.54
CA VAL A 37 -3.32 -4.25 7.06
C VAL A 37 -4.76 -4.51 7.53
N ASP A 38 -5.53 -5.28 6.78
CA ASP A 38 -6.90 -5.63 7.16
C ASP A 38 -6.93 -6.42 8.47
N GLU A 39 -6.03 -7.39 8.63
CA GLU A 39 -5.88 -8.16 9.87
C GLU A 39 -5.53 -7.26 11.06
N LEU A 40 -4.57 -6.34 10.88
CA LEU A 40 -4.14 -5.42 11.93
C LEU A 40 -5.26 -4.46 12.33
N ARG A 41 -6.03 -3.97 11.36
CA ARG A 41 -7.19 -3.11 11.64
C ARG A 41 -8.28 -3.84 12.40
N GLN A 42 -8.52 -5.10 12.09
CA GLN A 42 -9.47 -5.94 12.84
C GLN A 42 -9.03 -6.13 14.29
N LYS A 43 -7.72 -6.09 14.56
CA LYS A 43 -7.15 -6.17 15.91
C LYS A 43 -7.12 -4.83 16.63
N GLY A 44 -7.59 -3.76 16.00
CA GLY A 44 -7.70 -2.45 16.60
C GLY A 44 -6.58 -1.46 16.27
N CYS A 45 -5.69 -1.79 15.33
CA CYS A 45 -4.65 -0.85 14.90
C CYS A 45 -5.27 0.28 14.06
N GLU A 46 -5.06 1.51 14.49
CA GLU A 46 -5.57 2.70 13.81
C GLU A 46 -4.45 3.59 13.27
N CYS A 47 -3.22 3.38 13.70
CA CYS A 47 -2.05 4.12 13.28
C CYS A 47 -1.03 3.18 12.67
N PHE A 48 -0.57 3.51 11.47
CA PHE A 48 0.41 2.71 10.74
C PHE A 48 1.61 3.58 10.38
N VAL A 49 2.80 3.05 10.64
CA VAL A 49 4.05 3.64 10.14
C VAL A 49 4.65 2.66 9.14
N LEU A 50 4.90 3.14 7.94
CA LEU A 50 5.57 2.36 6.91
C LEU A 50 7.01 2.85 6.80
N ASP A 51 7.95 2.00 7.18
CA ASP A 51 9.37 2.30 7.04
C ASP A 51 9.81 1.92 5.63
N LEU A 52 10.04 2.93 4.80
CA LEU A 52 10.40 2.78 3.40
C LEU A 52 11.90 2.98 3.15
N SER A 53 12.71 2.99 4.21
CA SER A 53 14.15 3.21 4.11
C SER A 53 14.85 2.22 3.18
N GLU A 54 14.36 0.98 3.13
CA GLU A 54 14.91 -0.09 2.29
C GLU A 54 13.97 -0.48 1.13
N CYS A 55 12.94 0.31 0.89
CA CYS A 55 12.04 0.10 -0.24
C CYS A 55 12.66 0.71 -1.50
N LEU A 56 12.99 -0.15 -2.47
CA LEU A 56 13.69 0.25 -3.69
C LEU A 56 12.77 0.93 -4.69
N LEU A 57 11.54 0.44 -4.79
CA LEU A 57 10.53 1.01 -5.68
C LEU A 57 9.14 0.60 -5.21
N MET A 58 8.15 1.34 -5.69
CA MET A 58 6.75 1.06 -5.45
C MET A 58 6.01 1.23 -6.77
N ASP A 59 5.14 0.27 -7.13
CA ASP A 59 4.33 0.39 -8.33
C ASP A 59 2.95 1.03 -8.02
N SER A 60 2.20 1.31 -9.07
CA SER A 60 0.90 1.97 -8.93
C SER A 60 -0.14 1.11 -8.23
N THR A 61 -0.05 -0.21 -8.36
CA THR A 61 -0.96 -1.13 -7.67
C THR A 61 -0.74 -1.08 -6.16
N PHE A 62 0.51 -1.19 -5.73
CA PHE A 62 0.84 -1.10 -4.31
C PHE A 62 0.44 0.27 -3.74
N LEU A 63 0.76 1.32 -4.47
CA LEU A 63 0.42 2.68 -4.06
C LEU A 63 -1.10 2.90 -3.97
N GLY A 64 -1.86 2.30 -4.89
CA GLY A 64 -3.32 2.36 -4.84
C GLY A 64 -3.91 1.69 -3.60
N VAL A 65 -3.36 0.55 -3.21
CA VAL A 65 -3.74 -0.14 -1.96
C VAL A 65 -3.40 0.74 -0.75
N LEU A 66 -2.21 1.33 -0.76
CA LEU A 66 -1.75 2.22 0.29
C LEU A 66 -2.63 3.48 0.40
N ALA A 67 -2.98 4.08 -0.73
CA ALA A 67 -3.86 5.24 -0.77
C ALA A 67 -5.26 4.91 -0.24
N GLY A 68 -5.77 3.73 -0.54
CA GLY A 68 -7.04 3.25 0.00
C GLY A 68 -7.03 3.15 1.51
N LEU A 69 -5.92 2.69 2.09
CA LEU A 69 -5.73 2.67 3.53
C LEU A 69 -5.73 4.09 4.11
N GLY A 70 -5.00 5.00 3.48
CA GLY A 70 -4.95 6.40 3.90
C GLY A 70 -6.33 7.05 3.92
N LEU A 71 -7.15 6.80 2.91
CA LEU A 71 -8.53 7.30 2.83
C LEU A 71 -9.41 6.75 3.95
N LYS A 72 -9.33 5.45 4.21
CA LYS A 72 -10.14 4.79 5.24
C LYS A 72 -9.82 5.32 6.63
N LEU A 73 -8.55 5.57 6.92
CA LEU A 73 -8.12 6.07 8.22
C LEU A 73 -8.41 7.57 8.38
N SER A 74 -8.31 8.36 7.31
CA SER A 74 -8.64 9.78 7.32
C SER A 74 -10.10 10.04 7.65
N SER A 75 -11.00 9.25 7.07
CA SER A 75 -12.44 9.43 7.26
C SER A 75 -12.90 9.05 8.68
N ARG A 76 -12.14 8.23 9.40
CA ARG A 76 -12.49 7.82 10.76
C ARG A 76 -12.05 8.81 11.84
N ASN A 77 -10.98 9.55 11.58
CA ASN A 77 -10.34 10.39 12.60
C ASN A 77 -10.84 11.84 12.63
N GLY A 78 -11.84 12.19 11.82
CA GLY A 78 -12.41 13.54 11.78
C GLY A 78 -11.39 14.61 11.41
N ASP A 79 -11.70 15.88 11.74
CA ASP A 79 -10.86 17.05 11.46
C ASP A 79 -9.56 17.12 12.27
N GLN A 80 -9.33 16.19 13.16
CA GLN A 80 -8.09 16.14 13.91
C GLN A 80 -7.03 15.48 13.02
N ALA A 81 -6.13 16.30 12.52
CA ALA A 81 -5.07 15.99 11.57
C ALA A 81 -4.05 14.95 12.03
N ARG A 82 -4.49 13.86 12.62
CA ARG A 82 -3.62 12.69 12.82
C ARG A 82 -3.77 11.83 11.58
N HIS A 83 -2.81 11.96 10.69
CA HIS A 83 -2.74 11.02 9.58
C HIS A 83 -2.60 9.62 10.15
N GLY A 84 -3.52 8.73 9.81
CA GLY A 84 -3.47 7.35 10.25
C GLY A 84 -2.30 6.58 9.64
N VAL A 85 -1.68 7.11 8.59
CA VAL A 85 -0.55 6.49 7.90
C VAL A 85 0.61 7.46 7.80
N GLU A 86 1.75 7.06 8.34
CA GLU A 86 3.01 7.80 8.27
C GLU A 86 3.98 7.02 7.37
N LEU A 87 4.61 7.71 6.43
CA LEU A 87 5.65 7.15 5.57
C LEU A 87 7.01 7.65 6.04
N PHE A 88 7.83 6.74 6.52
CA PHE A 88 9.15 7.05 7.05
C PHE A 88 10.21 6.78 5.99
N ASN A 89 11.02 7.81 5.68
CA ASN A 89 12.12 7.76 4.72
C ASN A 89 11.76 7.23 3.32
N PRO A 90 10.66 7.71 2.69
CA PRO A 90 10.45 7.35 1.30
C PRO A 90 11.57 7.92 0.44
N SER A 91 12.01 7.17 -0.59
CA SER A 91 13.01 7.67 -1.53
C SER A 91 12.44 8.83 -2.33
N ALA A 92 13.32 9.62 -2.96
CA ALA A 92 12.91 10.71 -3.84
C ALA A 92 11.98 10.19 -4.96
N ARG A 93 12.28 9.02 -5.49
CA ARG A 93 11.46 8.38 -6.53
C ARG A 93 10.05 8.04 -6.05
N ILE A 94 9.93 7.51 -4.84
CA ILE A 94 8.62 7.19 -4.24
C ILE A 94 7.86 8.49 -3.95
N THR A 95 8.52 9.50 -3.40
CA THR A 95 7.91 10.81 -3.14
C THR A 95 7.39 11.45 -4.43
N GLU A 96 8.18 11.40 -5.49
CA GLU A 96 7.76 11.90 -6.81
C GLU A 96 6.53 11.16 -7.34
N LEU A 97 6.48 9.86 -7.16
CA LEU A 97 5.32 9.06 -7.56
C LEU A 97 4.06 9.46 -6.77
N LEU A 98 4.20 9.67 -5.46
CA LEU A 98 3.11 10.14 -4.60
C LEU A 98 2.57 11.50 -5.08
N GLU A 99 3.46 12.41 -5.42
CA GLU A 99 3.10 13.74 -5.93
C GLU A 99 2.42 13.63 -7.29
N THR A 100 2.98 12.84 -8.19
CA THR A 100 2.46 12.63 -9.54
C THR A 100 1.04 12.07 -9.52
N LEU A 101 0.76 11.15 -8.61
CA LEU A 101 -0.56 10.53 -8.48
C LEU A 101 -1.51 11.30 -7.56
N GLY A 102 -1.06 12.42 -6.98
CA GLY A 102 -1.91 13.30 -6.18
C GLY A 102 -2.36 12.71 -4.84
N VAL A 103 -1.56 11.85 -4.24
CA VAL A 103 -1.92 11.14 -2.99
C VAL A 103 -1.09 11.54 -1.79
N VAL A 104 -0.14 12.46 -1.96
CA VAL A 104 0.75 12.92 -0.89
C VAL A 104 0.00 13.39 0.36
N HIS A 105 -1.13 14.05 0.17
CA HIS A 105 -1.95 14.60 1.24
C HIS A 105 -2.57 13.56 2.17
N LEU A 106 -2.58 12.29 1.76
CA LEU A 106 -3.14 11.19 2.56
C LEU A 106 -2.17 10.70 3.63
N PHE A 107 -0.91 11.10 3.56
CA PHE A 107 0.15 10.56 4.40
C PHE A 107 0.94 11.65 5.10
N LYS A 108 1.45 11.31 6.29
CA LYS A 108 2.46 12.12 6.96
C LYS A 108 3.82 11.58 6.52
N ILE A 109 4.65 12.41 5.89
CA ILE A 109 5.98 12.01 5.43
C ILE A 109 7.02 12.51 6.43
N THR A 110 7.86 11.59 6.93
CA THR A 110 8.91 11.91 7.89
C THR A 110 10.26 11.37 7.41
N GLN A 111 11.32 12.04 7.82
CA GLN A 111 12.70 11.68 7.52
C GLN A 111 13.45 11.52 8.84
N GLY A 112 14.35 10.56 8.92
CA GLY A 112 15.15 10.37 10.13
C GLY A 112 16.27 9.37 9.93
N SER A 113 17.19 9.31 10.92
CA SER A 113 18.34 8.42 10.88
C SER A 113 18.06 7.06 11.52
N SER A 114 17.01 6.94 12.33
CA SER A 114 16.64 5.69 12.98
C SER A 114 15.17 5.38 12.74
N SER A 115 14.90 4.13 12.36
CA SER A 115 13.53 3.65 12.17
C SER A 115 12.74 3.76 13.47
N PRO A 116 11.47 4.21 13.42
CA PRO A 116 10.59 4.16 14.58
C PRO A 116 10.31 2.72 15.03
N ALA A 117 10.59 1.73 14.18
CA ALA A 117 10.54 0.32 14.55
C ALA A 117 11.95 -0.16 14.86
N ALA A 118 12.27 -0.36 16.13
CA ALA A 118 13.46 -1.10 16.50
C ALA A 118 13.31 -2.54 15.96
N PRO A 119 14.36 -3.14 15.37
CA PRO A 119 14.27 -4.48 14.79
C PRO A 119 14.01 -5.59 15.81
N THR A 120 14.08 -5.29 17.09
CA THR A 120 13.77 -6.24 18.16
C THR A 120 12.26 -6.47 18.27
N GLY A 121 11.81 -7.67 17.93
CA GLY A 121 10.39 -8.05 18.00
C GLY A 121 9.66 -8.00 16.69
N ALA A 122 10.32 -7.56 15.61
CA ALA A 122 9.69 -7.57 14.28
C ALA A 122 9.55 -9.00 13.76
N VAL A 123 8.36 -9.33 13.27
CA VAL A 123 8.07 -10.65 12.69
C VAL A 123 8.00 -10.51 11.17
N GLU A 124 8.69 -11.40 10.47
CA GLU A 124 8.62 -11.43 9.01
C GLU A 124 7.28 -12.01 8.57
N ARG A 125 6.58 -11.26 7.71
CA ARG A 125 5.37 -11.77 7.09
C ARG A 125 5.72 -12.74 5.98
N THR A 126 5.30 -13.98 6.10
CA THR A 126 5.46 -14.97 5.06
C THR A 126 4.44 -14.71 3.97
N SER A 127 4.92 -14.56 2.74
CA SER A 127 4.05 -14.35 1.59
C SER A 127 3.31 -15.64 1.26
N ALA A 128 1.99 -15.57 1.20
CA ALA A 128 1.19 -16.63 0.61
C ALA A 128 1.03 -16.26 -0.87
N ASP A 129 1.38 -17.16 -1.80
CA ASP A 129 1.24 -16.89 -3.21
C ASP A 129 -0.23 -16.59 -3.55
N PRO A 130 -0.58 -15.34 -3.89
CA PRO A 130 -1.96 -15.01 -4.20
C PRO A 130 -2.39 -15.63 -5.53
N SER A 131 -3.66 -15.98 -5.63
CA SER A 131 -4.23 -16.46 -6.88
C SER A 131 -4.24 -15.34 -7.93
N LYS A 132 -4.29 -15.72 -9.20
CA LYS A 132 -4.39 -14.76 -10.30
C LYS A 132 -5.63 -13.88 -10.15
N ALA A 133 -6.75 -14.46 -9.68
CA ALA A 133 -7.99 -13.71 -9.45
C ALA A 133 -7.82 -12.65 -8.36
N GLU A 134 -7.13 -12.96 -7.27
CA GLU A 134 -6.85 -12.00 -6.19
C GLU A 134 -5.94 -10.87 -6.67
N LEU A 135 -4.90 -11.20 -7.41
CA LEU A 135 -3.99 -10.21 -8.00
C LEU A 135 -4.74 -9.23 -8.91
N THR A 136 -5.56 -9.77 -9.80
CA THR A 136 -6.33 -8.96 -10.75
C THR A 136 -7.33 -8.06 -10.02
N ARG A 137 -8.05 -8.60 -9.06
CA ARG A 137 -9.02 -7.85 -8.27
C ARG A 137 -8.35 -6.71 -7.51
N THR A 138 -7.25 -7.00 -6.84
CA THR A 138 -6.49 -6.00 -6.08
C THR A 138 -5.98 -4.89 -7.00
N CYS A 139 -5.49 -5.26 -8.19
CA CYS A 139 -5.01 -4.31 -9.18
C CYS A 139 -6.13 -3.38 -9.67
N ILE A 140 -7.31 -3.93 -9.95
CA ILE A 140 -8.49 -3.15 -10.37
C ILE A 140 -8.89 -2.16 -9.28
N GLU A 141 -9.04 -2.65 -8.05
CA GLU A 141 -9.45 -1.83 -6.90
C GLU A 141 -8.43 -0.71 -6.63
N ALA A 142 -7.14 -1.03 -6.71
CA ALA A 142 -6.07 -0.06 -6.50
C ALA A 142 -6.12 1.08 -7.52
N HIS A 143 -6.25 0.75 -8.80
CA HIS A 143 -6.32 1.75 -9.85
C HIS A 143 -7.62 2.54 -9.80
N GLN A 144 -8.73 1.93 -9.45
CA GLN A 144 -10.00 2.61 -9.25
C GLN A 144 -9.89 3.65 -8.12
N THR A 145 -9.24 3.27 -7.02
CA THR A 145 -8.99 4.19 -5.89
C THR A 145 -8.19 5.41 -6.35
N LEU A 146 -7.12 5.19 -7.12
CA LEU A 146 -6.30 6.29 -7.63
C LEU A 146 -7.08 7.22 -8.58
N MET A 147 -7.94 6.65 -9.42
CA MET A 147 -8.79 7.43 -10.33
C MET A 147 -9.82 8.26 -9.56
N ASP A 148 -10.38 7.71 -8.49
CA ASP A 148 -11.36 8.41 -7.67
C ASP A 148 -10.72 9.57 -6.88
N ILE A 149 -9.45 9.45 -6.52
CA ILE A 149 -8.72 10.49 -5.79
C ILE A 149 -8.40 11.68 -6.67
N SER A 150 -7.99 11.44 -7.91
CA SER A 150 -7.57 12.51 -8.81
C SER A 150 -8.06 12.25 -10.25
N PRO A 151 -8.77 13.23 -10.85
CA PRO A 151 -9.22 13.10 -12.25
C PRO A 151 -8.08 12.87 -13.26
N ALA A 152 -6.89 13.38 -12.96
CA ALA A 152 -5.71 13.16 -13.82
C ALA A 152 -5.33 11.67 -13.88
N ASN A 153 -5.60 10.92 -12.82
CA ASN A 153 -5.33 9.49 -12.77
C ASN A 153 -6.29 8.70 -13.66
N ALA A 154 -7.51 9.20 -13.86
CA ALA A 154 -8.47 8.55 -14.76
C ALA A 154 -7.90 8.42 -16.18
N ALA A 155 -7.27 9.49 -16.68
CA ALA A 155 -6.63 9.45 -18.00
C ALA A 155 -5.47 8.44 -18.07
N ARG A 156 -4.75 8.25 -16.95
CA ARG A 156 -3.59 7.33 -16.88
C ARG A 156 -3.99 5.86 -16.80
N PHE A 157 -5.03 5.53 -16.04
CA PHE A 157 -5.34 4.16 -15.66
C PHE A 157 -6.64 3.60 -16.22
N LYS A 158 -7.44 4.39 -16.91
CA LYS A 158 -8.73 3.97 -17.47
C LYS A 158 -8.60 2.74 -18.35
N ASP A 159 -7.65 2.73 -19.26
CA ASP A 159 -7.45 1.61 -20.19
C ASP A 159 -6.96 0.35 -19.47
N VAL A 160 -6.07 0.52 -18.50
CA VAL A 160 -5.55 -0.59 -17.69
C VAL A 160 -6.68 -1.22 -16.87
N ALA A 161 -7.48 -0.39 -16.20
CA ALA A 161 -8.60 -0.86 -15.39
C ALA A 161 -9.65 -1.58 -16.23
N GLN A 162 -9.95 -1.05 -17.41
CA GLN A 162 -10.89 -1.67 -18.35
C GLN A 162 -10.36 -3.01 -18.86
N PHE A 163 -9.10 -3.07 -19.25
CA PHE A 163 -8.45 -4.31 -19.72
C PHE A 163 -8.51 -5.41 -18.64
N LEU A 164 -8.21 -5.07 -17.41
CA LEU A 164 -8.24 -6.02 -16.29
C LEU A 164 -9.66 -6.50 -15.99
N ALA A 165 -10.65 -5.59 -16.05
CA ALA A 165 -12.05 -5.94 -15.83
C ALA A 165 -12.57 -6.90 -16.90
N GLU A 166 -12.19 -6.69 -18.15
CA GLU A 166 -12.56 -7.58 -19.26
C GLU A 166 -11.93 -8.96 -19.10
N GLY A 167 -10.70 -9.04 -18.64
CA GLY A 167 -10.02 -10.31 -18.34
C GLY A 167 -10.74 -11.12 -17.26
N VAL A 168 -11.26 -10.45 -16.22
CA VAL A 168 -12.04 -11.11 -15.16
C VAL A 168 -13.35 -11.66 -15.72
N LYS A 169 -14.06 -10.90 -16.57
CA LYS A 169 -15.29 -11.34 -17.20
C LYS A 169 -15.09 -12.59 -18.05
N LYS A 170 -13.99 -12.63 -18.83
CA LYS A 170 -13.66 -13.79 -19.67
C LYS A 170 -13.35 -15.03 -18.84
N SER A 171 -12.68 -14.90 -17.71
CA SER A 171 -12.34 -16.05 -16.86
C SER A 171 -13.55 -16.62 -16.11
N LYS A 172 -14.63 -15.83 -15.93
CA LYS A 172 -15.88 -16.30 -15.31
C LYS A 172 -16.80 -17.03 -16.30
N THR A 173 -16.57 -16.89 -17.61
CA THR A 173 -17.38 -17.50 -18.65
C THR A 173 -16.82 -18.86 -19.15
N GLU A 174 -15.64 -19.21 -18.74
CA GLU A 174 -15.01 -20.50 -18.98
C GLU A 174 -15.16 -21.41 -17.75
#